data_f1e1dfc7ac2d56089e06aa4769ce59b7
#
_entry.id   f1e1dfc7ac2d56089e06aa4769ce59b7
#
_cell.length_a   1.000
_cell.length_b   1.000
_cell.length_c   1.000
_cell.angle_alpha   90.00
_cell.angle_beta   90.00
_cell.angle_gamma   90.00
#
_symmetry.space_group_name_H-M   'P 1'
#
loop_
_entity.id
_entity.type
_entity.pdbx_description
1 polymer ?
#
loop_
_entity_poly.entity_id
_entity_poly.type
_entity_poly.pdbx_seq_one_letter_code
_entity_poly.pdbx_strand_id
1 'polypeptide(L)'
;MNTGDTAFMMICTALVFFMTPGLAFFYGGLVRRKNVVNTMLACTFIMGLSVVMWILFGYSLSFGGNHAGIIGDFRWFGLNGIGMDDAGPYAPTIPHFIYIAFQMMFAMITPALITGSLVGRVKFKALFIFILLWSIVVYYPMAHMVWGEGGLLAELGSVDFAGGNVVHISSGVSALVFAIILGRRKGYEHTAYRVHNIPFVALGAFILWFGWFGFNAGSALAADGLAAHAFLTSAVSSASAMLSWMLIDVVKDKKPTLVGASTGLVVGLVAITPGAGFVPMWSAFIIGALVSPICSFTISILKGKLKIDDALDAFGCHGIGGIWGGIATGIFGKHSINNVAKWDGLVFGDYRLFVAQIIGIVVTIAVAIVGTLVCLAIVRIFTELRVDEKEEKIGLDISEHGESAYPTFNGLDS
;
A
#
# COMPACT_ATOMS: atom_id res chain seq x y z
N MET A 1 -11.55 -6.17 -28.43
CA MET A 1 -11.86 -6.17 -27.00
C MET A 1 -12.57 -7.46 -26.61
N ASN A 2 -12.33 -7.98 -25.39
CA ASN A 2 -12.93 -9.19 -24.84
C ASN A 2 -13.93 -8.82 -23.73
N THR A 3 -15.18 -9.25 -23.85
CA THR A 3 -16.22 -8.92 -22.85
C THR A 3 -15.99 -9.59 -21.50
N GLY A 4 -15.41 -10.81 -21.49
CA GLY A 4 -15.05 -11.52 -20.27
C GLY A 4 -13.94 -10.80 -19.48
N ASP A 5 -12.86 -10.39 -20.17
CA ASP A 5 -11.78 -9.61 -19.58
C ASP A 5 -12.29 -8.25 -19.07
N THR A 6 -13.15 -7.58 -19.85
CA THR A 6 -13.73 -6.29 -19.47
C THR A 6 -14.57 -6.44 -18.19
N ALA A 7 -15.46 -7.43 -18.11
CA ALA A 7 -16.29 -7.67 -16.93
C ALA A 7 -15.42 -8.04 -15.70
N PHE A 8 -14.43 -8.91 -15.90
CA PHE A 8 -13.46 -9.28 -14.85
C PHE A 8 -12.74 -8.05 -14.30
N MET A 9 -12.19 -7.20 -15.18
CA MET A 9 -11.45 -6.01 -14.78
C MET A 9 -12.32 -4.95 -14.12
N MET A 10 -13.62 -4.80 -14.53
CA MET A 10 -14.57 -3.94 -13.82
C MET A 10 -14.79 -4.42 -12.39
N ILE A 11 -14.98 -5.73 -12.18
CA ILE A 11 -15.12 -6.33 -10.85
C ILE A 11 -13.84 -6.15 -10.03
N CYS A 12 -12.66 -6.43 -10.61
CA CYS A 12 -11.38 -6.22 -9.93
C CYS A 12 -11.19 -4.76 -9.52
N THR A 13 -11.54 -3.80 -10.38
CA THR A 13 -11.49 -2.37 -10.06
C THR A 13 -12.39 -2.03 -8.86
N ALA A 14 -13.62 -2.53 -8.82
CA ALA A 14 -14.53 -2.32 -7.69
C ALA A 14 -14.01 -2.97 -6.39
N LEU A 15 -13.41 -4.16 -6.47
CA LEU A 15 -12.78 -4.83 -5.34
C LEU A 15 -11.62 -4.01 -4.76
N VAL A 16 -10.74 -3.47 -5.62
CA VAL A 16 -9.61 -2.63 -5.18
C VAL A 16 -10.10 -1.30 -4.61
N PHE A 17 -11.14 -0.67 -5.21
CA PHE A 17 -11.78 0.51 -4.62
C PHE A 17 -12.19 0.25 -3.18
N PHE A 18 -12.81 -0.89 -2.92
CA PHE A 18 -13.31 -1.26 -1.60
C PHE A 18 -12.20 -1.46 -0.55
N MET A 19 -10.95 -1.67 -0.99
CA MET A 19 -9.81 -1.79 -0.06
C MET A 19 -9.52 -0.50 0.71
N THR A 20 -9.70 0.69 0.12
CA THR A 20 -9.44 1.94 0.83
C THR A 20 -10.42 2.18 1.99
N PRO A 21 -11.75 1.99 1.85
CA PRO A 21 -12.65 1.88 3.00
C PRO A 21 -12.25 0.78 4.00
N GLY A 22 -11.83 -0.40 3.51
CA GLY A 22 -11.31 -1.46 4.37
C GLY A 22 -10.13 -1.03 5.22
N LEU A 23 -9.19 -0.30 4.62
CA LEU A 23 -8.05 0.30 5.32
C LEU A 23 -8.50 1.32 6.38
N ALA A 24 -9.52 2.13 6.06
CA ALA A 24 -10.08 3.08 7.02
C ALA A 24 -10.65 2.37 8.26
N PHE A 25 -11.34 1.25 8.10
CA PHE A 25 -11.80 0.42 9.23
C PHE A 25 -10.65 -0.27 9.96
N PHE A 26 -9.68 -0.81 9.24
CA PHE A 26 -8.50 -1.46 9.84
C PHE A 26 -7.72 -0.48 10.72
N TYR A 27 -7.35 0.67 10.18
CA TYR A 27 -6.65 1.73 10.91
C TYR A 27 -7.54 2.36 11.98
N GLY A 28 -8.79 2.65 11.64
CA GLY A 28 -9.77 3.20 12.56
C GLY A 28 -9.98 2.32 13.80
N GLY A 29 -9.98 1.01 13.64
CA GLY A 29 -10.05 0.06 14.76
C GLY A 29 -8.78 0.05 15.63
N LEU A 30 -7.60 0.21 15.04
CA LEU A 30 -6.31 0.18 15.73
C LEU A 30 -6.00 1.44 16.53
N VAL A 31 -6.51 2.62 16.13
CA VAL A 31 -6.23 3.89 16.79
C VAL A 31 -6.94 4.04 18.14
N ARG A 32 -6.58 5.07 18.90
CA ARG A 32 -7.31 5.47 20.09
C ARG A 32 -8.70 6.02 19.70
N ARG A 33 -9.71 5.78 20.56
CA ARG A 33 -11.10 6.20 20.38
C ARG A 33 -11.26 7.68 19.97
N LYS A 34 -10.41 8.56 20.42
CA LYS A 34 -10.43 10.01 20.17
C LYS A 34 -9.79 10.45 18.84
N ASN A 35 -9.36 9.51 18.00
CA ASN A 35 -8.71 9.75 16.70
C ASN A 35 -9.32 8.91 15.57
N VAL A 36 -10.50 8.33 15.78
CA VAL A 36 -11.14 7.42 14.81
C VAL A 36 -11.65 8.18 13.60
N VAL A 37 -12.40 9.29 13.84
CA VAL A 37 -12.93 10.13 12.77
C VAL A 37 -11.81 10.73 11.94
N ASN A 38 -10.79 11.30 12.59
CA ASN A 38 -9.61 11.85 11.91
C ASN A 38 -8.91 10.80 11.03
N THR A 39 -8.74 9.57 11.54
CA THR A 39 -8.08 8.49 10.80
C THR A 39 -8.92 8.03 9.60
N MET A 40 -10.22 7.86 9.77
CA MET A 40 -11.11 7.46 8.70
C MET A 40 -11.27 8.58 7.65
N LEU A 41 -11.38 9.83 8.08
CA LEU A 41 -11.45 10.99 7.19
C LEU A 41 -10.15 11.15 6.39
N ALA A 42 -8.98 10.84 6.99
CA ALA A 42 -7.72 10.82 6.26
C ALA A 42 -7.76 9.86 5.06
N CYS A 43 -8.27 8.65 5.21
CA CYS A 43 -8.48 7.73 4.09
C CYS A 43 -9.52 8.27 3.10
N THR A 44 -10.61 8.86 3.61
CA THR A 44 -11.74 9.33 2.78
C THR A 44 -11.35 10.49 1.86
N PHE A 45 -10.66 11.52 2.38
CA PHE A 45 -10.25 12.64 1.53
C PHE A 45 -9.24 12.21 0.47
N ILE A 46 -8.37 11.24 0.80
CA ILE A 46 -7.40 10.69 -0.16
C ILE A 46 -8.13 10.04 -1.33
N MET A 47 -9.25 9.34 -1.10
CA MET A 47 -10.06 8.78 -2.19
C MET A 47 -10.50 9.85 -3.17
N GLY A 48 -11.10 10.94 -2.68
CA GLY A 48 -11.54 12.04 -3.55
C GLY A 48 -10.38 12.77 -4.24
N LEU A 49 -9.33 13.09 -3.50
CA LEU A 49 -8.15 13.76 -4.04
C LEU A 49 -7.48 12.94 -5.15
N SER A 50 -7.29 11.64 -4.91
CA SER A 50 -6.63 10.74 -5.86
C SER A 50 -7.42 10.59 -7.15
N VAL A 51 -8.75 10.49 -7.09
CA VAL A 51 -9.61 10.43 -8.29
C VAL A 51 -9.42 11.69 -9.14
N VAL A 52 -9.53 12.87 -8.52
CA VAL A 52 -9.41 14.14 -9.23
C VAL A 52 -8.01 14.30 -9.86
N MET A 53 -6.96 14.07 -9.08
CA MET A 53 -5.58 14.20 -9.57
C MET A 53 -5.27 13.19 -10.67
N TRP A 54 -5.75 11.95 -10.53
CA TRP A 54 -5.52 10.89 -11.49
C TRP A 54 -6.10 11.21 -12.85
N ILE A 55 -7.36 11.65 -12.89
CA ILE A 55 -8.04 12.02 -14.13
C ILE A 55 -7.40 13.25 -14.77
N LEU A 56 -7.04 14.26 -13.98
CA LEU A 56 -6.45 15.49 -14.52
C LEU A 56 -5.07 15.24 -15.12
N PHE A 57 -4.15 14.61 -14.41
CA PHE A 57 -2.76 14.47 -14.84
C PHE A 57 -2.05 13.21 -14.36
N GLY A 58 -2.50 12.57 -13.27
CA GLY A 58 -1.78 11.46 -12.66
C GLY A 58 -1.65 10.26 -13.59
N TYR A 59 -2.72 9.90 -14.30
CA TYR A 59 -2.66 8.84 -15.29
C TYR A 59 -1.63 9.15 -16.40
N SER A 60 -1.67 10.36 -16.92
CA SER A 60 -0.76 10.79 -17.99
C SER A 60 0.70 10.79 -17.54
N LEU A 61 0.99 11.26 -16.32
CA LEU A 61 2.34 11.25 -15.76
C LEU A 61 2.85 9.85 -15.43
N SER A 62 1.95 8.89 -15.14
CA SER A 62 2.32 7.50 -14.85
C SER A 62 2.46 6.65 -16.10
N PHE A 63 1.60 6.84 -17.12
CA PHE A 63 1.44 5.93 -18.25
C PHE A 63 1.53 6.61 -19.62
N GLY A 64 1.75 7.93 -19.66
CA GLY A 64 1.98 8.69 -20.88
C GLY A 64 3.35 8.41 -21.51
N GLY A 65 3.79 9.30 -22.42
CA GLY A 65 5.09 9.18 -23.06
C GLY A 65 6.25 9.13 -22.08
N ASN A 66 7.34 8.50 -22.48
CA ASN A 66 8.47 8.24 -21.60
C ASN A 66 9.47 9.41 -21.57
N HIS A 67 9.77 9.92 -20.39
CA HIS A 67 10.86 10.85 -20.13
C HIS A 67 11.93 10.20 -19.23
N ALA A 68 13.01 9.77 -19.84
CA ALA A 68 14.17 9.14 -19.20
C ALA A 68 13.86 7.88 -18.37
N GLY A 69 12.74 7.21 -18.63
CA GLY A 69 12.28 6.06 -17.86
C GLY A 69 11.73 6.39 -16.48
N ILE A 70 11.56 7.68 -16.14
CA ILE A 70 11.22 8.13 -14.77
C ILE A 70 9.76 8.58 -14.66
N ILE A 71 9.26 9.30 -15.68
CA ILE A 71 7.93 9.91 -15.63
C ILE A 71 7.34 10.00 -17.04
N GLY A 72 6.00 9.95 -17.14
CA GLY A 72 5.28 10.18 -18.38
C GLY A 72 5.17 11.67 -18.74
N ASP A 73 4.37 11.95 -19.77
CA ASP A 73 4.08 13.30 -20.25
C ASP A 73 2.63 13.72 -19.96
N PHE A 74 2.16 14.80 -20.59
CA PHE A 74 0.78 15.30 -20.44
C PHE A 74 -0.13 14.94 -21.63
N ARG A 75 0.22 13.94 -22.46
CA ARG A 75 -0.56 13.56 -23.67
C ARG A 75 -2.02 13.22 -23.39
N TRP A 76 -2.31 12.68 -22.21
CA TRP A 76 -3.66 12.33 -21.77
C TRP A 76 -4.17 13.21 -20.62
N PHE A 77 -3.76 14.47 -20.59
CA PHE A 77 -4.26 15.41 -19.58
C PHE A 77 -5.79 15.51 -19.65
N GLY A 78 -6.48 15.31 -18.53
CA GLY A 78 -7.94 15.26 -18.48
C GLY A 78 -8.55 14.09 -19.27
N LEU A 79 -7.77 13.04 -19.56
CA LEU A 79 -8.09 11.91 -20.43
C LEU A 79 -8.47 12.30 -21.86
N ASN A 80 -8.06 13.48 -22.33
CA ASN A 80 -8.30 13.94 -23.69
C ASN A 80 -7.66 12.99 -24.73
N GLY A 81 -8.38 12.75 -25.81
CA GLY A 81 -7.92 11.91 -26.92
C GLY A 81 -8.13 10.39 -26.67
N ILE A 82 -8.82 9.99 -25.61
CA ILE A 82 -9.17 8.59 -25.34
C ILE A 82 -10.65 8.37 -25.64
N GLY A 83 -10.95 7.50 -26.61
CA GLY A 83 -12.32 7.10 -26.97
C GLY A 83 -12.88 6.00 -26.04
N MET A 84 -14.20 5.90 -25.99
CA MET A 84 -14.88 4.90 -25.12
C MET A 84 -14.54 3.46 -25.51
N ASP A 85 -14.33 3.21 -26.79
CA ASP A 85 -14.04 1.89 -27.35
C ASP A 85 -12.55 1.69 -27.69
N ASP A 86 -11.69 2.62 -27.29
CA ASP A 86 -10.26 2.48 -27.54
C ASP A 86 -9.65 1.41 -26.62
N ALA A 87 -8.84 0.53 -27.19
CA ALA A 87 -7.94 -0.31 -26.42
C ALA A 87 -6.69 0.48 -26.05
N GLY A 88 -6.31 0.45 -24.77
CA GLY A 88 -5.09 1.12 -24.33
C GLY A 88 -3.82 0.32 -24.66
N PRO A 89 -2.64 0.95 -24.64
CA PRO A 89 -1.38 0.28 -24.99
C PRO A 89 -0.99 -0.81 -23.97
N TYR A 90 -1.49 -0.71 -22.76
CA TYR A 90 -1.10 -1.62 -21.64
C TYR A 90 -1.99 -2.86 -21.51
N ALA A 91 -3.22 -2.83 -22.05
CA ALA A 91 -4.19 -3.91 -21.92
C ALA A 91 -5.10 -3.96 -23.17
N PRO A 92 -4.66 -4.61 -24.26
CA PRO A 92 -5.34 -4.54 -25.57
C PRO A 92 -6.68 -5.27 -25.63
N THR A 93 -6.99 -6.10 -24.62
CA THR A 93 -8.25 -6.87 -24.58
C THR A 93 -9.39 -6.14 -23.88
N ILE A 94 -9.13 -5.02 -23.21
CA ILE A 94 -10.11 -4.24 -22.45
C ILE A 94 -10.17 -2.77 -22.89
N PRO A 95 -11.29 -2.05 -22.66
CA PRO A 95 -11.34 -0.60 -22.88
C PRO A 95 -10.27 0.14 -22.06
N HIS A 96 -9.64 1.13 -22.66
CA HIS A 96 -8.61 1.93 -22.02
C HIS A 96 -9.09 2.57 -20.72
N PHE A 97 -10.35 3.03 -20.67
CA PHE A 97 -10.94 3.57 -19.44
C PHE A 97 -10.96 2.58 -18.27
N ILE A 98 -11.08 1.27 -18.54
CA ILE A 98 -11.06 0.25 -17.47
C ILE A 98 -9.64 0.08 -16.93
N TYR A 99 -8.61 0.10 -17.79
CA TYR A 99 -7.22 0.12 -17.34
C TYR A 99 -6.92 1.36 -16.49
N ILE A 100 -7.36 2.55 -16.96
CA ILE A 100 -7.22 3.82 -16.23
C ILE A 100 -7.89 3.73 -14.85
N ALA A 101 -9.12 3.22 -14.80
CA ALA A 101 -9.88 3.07 -13.55
C ALA A 101 -9.22 2.06 -12.60
N PHE A 102 -8.69 0.95 -13.12
CA PHE A 102 -7.99 -0.03 -12.31
C PHE A 102 -6.73 0.56 -11.67
N GLN A 103 -5.88 1.21 -12.46
CA GLN A 103 -4.66 1.86 -11.97
C GLN A 103 -4.94 3.05 -11.04
N MET A 104 -6.08 3.74 -11.21
CA MET A 104 -6.55 4.77 -10.29
C MET A 104 -6.72 4.24 -8.86
N MET A 105 -7.18 3.01 -8.69
CA MET A 105 -7.36 2.41 -7.37
C MET A 105 -6.03 2.22 -6.63
N PHE A 106 -4.96 1.93 -7.35
CA PHE A 106 -3.61 1.84 -6.80
C PHE A 106 -3.08 3.22 -6.39
N ALA A 107 -3.30 4.25 -7.22
CA ALA A 107 -2.97 5.64 -6.89
C ALA A 107 -3.75 6.16 -5.67
N MET A 108 -4.92 5.59 -5.40
CA MET A 108 -5.77 5.93 -4.26
C MET A 108 -5.29 5.27 -2.96
N ILE A 109 -5.08 3.96 -2.97
CA ILE A 109 -4.74 3.23 -1.74
C ILE A 109 -3.32 3.50 -1.26
N THR A 110 -2.38 3.71 -2.18
CA THR A 110 -0.95 3.84 -1.82
C THR A 110 -0.67 5.00 -0.84
N PRO A 111 -1.10 6.25 -1.10
CA PRO A 111 -0.90 7.33 -0.14
C PRO A 111 -1.72 7.14 1.15
N ALA A 112 -2.84 6.41 1.12
CA ALA A 112 -3.61 6.12 2.32
C ALA A 112 -2.85 5.23 3.31
N LEU A 113 -1.98 4.33 2.84
CA LEU A 113 -1.12 3.50 3.70
C LEU A 113 -0.19 4.34 4.58
N ILE A 114 0.30 5.48 4.08
CA ILE A 114 1.23 6.36 4.83
C ILE A 114 0.58 6.87 6.12
N THR A 115 -0.72 7.10 6.10
CA THR A 115 -1.46 7.69 7.23
C THR A 115 -1.33 6.87 8.51
N GLY A 116 -1.16 5.55 8.40
CA GLY A 116 -1.03 4.64 9.55
C GLY A 116 0.13 4.97 10.50
N SER A 117 1.25 5.47 9.98
CA SER A 117 2.39 5.89 10.82
C SER A 117 2.20 7.24 11.50
N LEU A 118 1.23 8.05 11.06
CA LEU A 118 1.12 9.47 11.41
C LEU A 118 -0.01 9.76 12.38
N VAL A 119 -0.91 8.79 12.59
CA VAL A 119 -2.15 8.97 13.35
C VAL A 119 -1.95 9.62 14.72
N GLY A 120 -2.89 10.47 15.08
CA GLY A 120 -3.00 11.08 16.40
C GLY A 120 -2.04 12.23 16.69
N ARG A 121 -1.25 12.72 15.67
CA ARG A 121 -0.32 13.83 15.86
C ARG A 121 -0.04 14.70 14.62
N VAL A 122 -0.41 14.29 13.43
CA VAL A 122 -0.24 15.08 12.19
C VAL A 122 -1.39 16.08 12.05
N LYS A 123 -1.09 17.33 11.64
CA LYS A 123 -2.13 18.30 11.25
C LYS A 123 -2.81 17.85 9.95
N PHE A 124 -4.13 17.89 9.90
CA PHE A 124 -4.88 17.47 8.71
C PHE A 124 -4.51 18.28 7.47
N LYS A 125 -4.32 19.60 7.61
CA LYS A 125 -3.84 20.47 6.53
C LYS A 125 -2.46 20.05 6.01
N ALA A 126 -1.54 19.68 6.91
CA ALA A 126 -0.21 19.22 6.52
C ALA A 126 -0.29 17.89 5.77
N LEU A 127 -1.11 16.97 6.24
CA LEU A 127 -1.36 15.69 5.58
C LEU A 127 -1.95 15.89 4.18
N PHE A 128 -2.94 16.78 4.02
CA PHE A 128 -3.56 17.08 2.73
C PHE A 128 -2.54 17.56 1.71
N ILE A 129 -1.73 18.57 2.06
CA ILE A 129 -0.71 19.13 1.16
C ILE A 129 0.37 18.07 0.87
N PHE A 130 0.77 17.29 1.88
CA PHE A 130 1.75 16.23 1.72
C PHE A 130 1.29 15.17 0.72
N ILE A 131 0.06 14.65 0.84
CA ILE A 131 -0.46 13.60 -0.06
C ILE A 131 -0.54 14.11 -1.50
N LEU A 132 -0.98 15.36 -1.71
CA LEU A 132 -0.99 15.99 -3.03
C LEU A 132 0.41 16.01 -3.66
N LEU A 133 1.40 16.51 -2.93
CA LEU A 133 2.79 16.60 -3.43
C LEU A 133 3.41 15.22 -3.60
N TRP A 134 3.21 14.32 -2.64
CA TRP A 134 3.79 12.99 -2.63
C TRP A 134 3.30 12.14 -3.82
N SER A 135 2.03 12.26 -4.17
CA SER A 135 1.50 11.58 -5.36
C SER A 135 2.23 12.02 -6.63
N ILE A 136 2.53 13.32 -6.78
CA ILE A 136 3.24 13.87 -7.95
C ILE A 136 4.73 13.50 -7.93
N VAL A 137 5.38 13.62 -6.76
CA VAL A 137 6.84 13.51 -6.67
C VAL A 137 7.31 12.06 -6.52
N VAL A 138 6.48 11.19 -5.90
CA VAL A 138 6.87 9.80 -5.61
C VAL A 138 6.00 8.81 -6.39
N TYR A 139 4.66 8.87 -6.23
CA TYR A 139 3.82 7.79 -6.74
C TYR A 139 3.81 7.72 -8.28
N TYR A 140 3.54 8.83 -8.97
CA TYR A 140 3.46 8.81 -10.43
C TYR A 140 4.79 8.44 -11.10
N PRO A 141 5.94 8.97 -10.65
CA PRO A 141 7.24 8.49 -11.12
C PRO A 141 7.48 7.01 -10.85
N MET A 142 7.16 6.51 -9.64
CA MET A 142 7.33 5.10 -9.32
C MET A 142 6.47 4.20 -10.20
N ALA A 143 5.20 4.57 -10.45
CA ALA A 143 4.31 3.84 -11.34
C ALA A 143 4.86 3.81 -12.78
N HIS A 144 5.41 4.93 -13.27
CA HIS A 144 6.06 4.98 -14.59
C HIS A 144 7.31 4.10 -14.64
N MET A 145 8.21 4.23 -13.69
CA MET A 145 9.47 3.46 -13.67
C MET A 145 9.25 1.95 -13.67
N VAL A 146 8.17 1.48 -13.06
CA VAL A 146 7.90 0.04 -12.87
C VAL A 146 6.95 -0.51 -13.94
N TRP A 147 5.91 0.23 -14.29
CA TRP A 147 4.82 -0.24 -15.15
C TRP A 147 4.64 0.56 -16.44
N GLY A 148 5.21 1.75 -16.54
CA GLY A 148 5.15 2.58 -17.74
C GLY A 148 6.00 2.01 -18.88
N GLU A 149 5.63 2.31 -20.11
CA GLU A 149 6.41 1.92 -21.30
C GLU A 149 7.80 2.57 -21.27
N GLY A 150 8.85 1.76 -21.37
CA GLY A 150 10.24 2.22 -21.26
C GLY A 150 10.63 2.66 -19.84
N GLY A 151 9.89 2.25 -18.83
CA GLY A 151 10.18 2.55 -17.41
C GLY A 151 11.53 2.00 -16.97
N LEU A 152 12.30 2.79 -16.22
CA LEU A 152 13.68 2.49 -15.82
C LEU A 152 13.82 1.13 -15.15
N LEU A 153 12.96 0.78 -14.21
CA LEU A 153 13.05 -0.47 -13.46
C LEU A 153 12.58 -1.67 -14.29
N ALA A 154 11.57 -1.48 -15.14
CA ALA A 154 11.13 -2.49 -16.10
C ALA A 154 12.24 -2.83 -17.11
N GLU A 155 12.94 -1.81 -17.64
CA GLU A 155 14.06 -2.00 -18.57
C GLU A 155 15.24 -2.73 -17.89
N LEU A 156 15.52 -2.45 -16.62
CA LEU A 156 16.51 -3.17 -15.82
C LEU A 156 16.12 -4.63 -15.54
N GLY A 157 14.90 -5.03 -15.88
CA GLY A 157 14.38 -6.38 -15.67
C GLY A 157 13.88 -6.66 -14.25
N SER A 158 13.70 -5.62 -13.43
CA SER A 158 12.95 -5.76 -12.18
C SER A 158 11.47 -5.96 -12.49
N VAL A 159 10.84 -6.90 -11.80
CA VAL A 159 9.41 -7.18 -11.96
C VAL A 159 8.64 -6.86 -10.68
N ASP A 160 7.43 -6.35 -10.85
CA ASP A 160 6.51 -6.03 -9.78
C ASP A 160 5.08 -6.26 -10.26
N PHE A 161 4.49 -7.39 -9.87
CA PHE A 161 3.22 -7.84 -10.44
C PHE A 161 2.07 -6.89 -10.10
N ALA A 162 1.99 -6.47 -8.84
CA ALA A 162 0.87 -5.66 -8.39
C ALA A 162 1.24 -4.52 -7.42
N GLY A 163 2.52 -4.21 -7.20
CA GLY A 163 2.90 -3.03 -6.44
C GLY A 163 3.75 -3.25 -5.20
N GLY A 164 4.63 -4.27 -5.20
CA GLY A 164 5.62 -4.42 -4.13
C GLY A 164 6.48 -3.17 -3.97
N ASN A 165 7.04 -2.67 -5.07
CA ASN A 165 7.78 -1.41 -5.13
C ASN A 165 6.83 -0.20 -5.11
N VAL A 166 5.92 -0.16 -6.10
CA VAL A 166 5.08 1.03 -6.37
C VAL A 166 4.17 1.38 -5.20
N VAL A 167 3.59 0.38 -4.53
CA VAL A 167 2.62 0.57 -3.45
C VAL A 167 3.26 0.42 -2.08
N HIS A 168 3.86 -0.76 -1.81
CA HIS A 168 4.20 -1.12 -0.43
C HIS A 168 5.53 -0.54 0.05
N ILE A 169 6.61 -0.67 -0.71
CA ILE A 169 7.91 -0.11 -0.31
C ILE A 169 7.85 1.40 -0.33
N SER A 170 7.29 2.00 -1.39
CA SER A 170 7.23 3.47 -1.53
C SER A 170 6.45 4.11 -0.39
N SER A 171 5.25 3.61 -0.08
CA SER A 171 4.42 4.16 1.01
C SER A 171 4.99 3.84 2.39
N GLY A 172 5.47 2.60 2.60
CA GLY A 172 6.03 2.18 3.89
C GLY A 172 7.28 2.98 4.28
N VAL A 173 8.22 3.15 3.35
CA VAL A 173 9.44 3.96 3.59
C VAL A 173 9.08 5.43 3.80
N SER A 174 8.18 5.98 3.00
CA SER A 174 7.69 7.35 3.18
C SER A 174 7.01 7.56 4.53
N ALA A 175 6.21 6.59 4.97
CA ALA A 175 5.58 6.58 6.28
C ALA A 175 6.60 6.62 7.41
N LEU A 176 7.68 5.82 7.31
CA LEU A 176 8.78 5.82 8.28
C LEU A 176 9.50 7.17 8.34
N VAL A 177 9.89 7.72 7.20
CA VAL A 177 10.58 9.01 7.10
C VAL A 177 9.73 10.12 7.71
N PHE A 178 8.45 10.18 7.37
CA PHE A 178 7.55 11.18 7.92
C PHE A 178 7.34 10.98 9.43
N ALA A 179 7.17 9.73 9.89
CA ALA A 179 7.02 9.43 11.32
C ALA A 179 8.24 9.87 12.14
N ILE A 180 9.46 9.67 11.63
CA ILE A 180 10.71 10.11 12.26
C ILE A 180 10.74 11.65 12.39
N ILE A 181 10.41 12.37 11.31
CA ILE A 181 10.40 13.84 11.27
C ILE A 181 9.31 14.43 12.17
N LEU A 182 8.14 13.79 12.22
CA LEU A 182 7.01 14.20 13.03
C LEU A 182 7.28 13.98 14.54
N GLY A 183 8.11 13.02 14.87
CA GLY A 183 8.47 12.66 16.23
C GLY A 183 7.43 11.74 16.90
N ARG A 184 7.71 11.35 18.16
CA ARG A 184 6.89 10.41 18.94
C ARG A 184 5.62 11.08 19.44
N ARG A 185 4.52 10.30 19.56
CA ARG A 185 3.29 10.73 20.23
C ARG A 185 3.54 11.02 21.71
N LYS A 186 2.82 11.96 22.26
CA LYS A 186 2.91 12.26 23.70
C LYS A 186 2.55 11.03 24.54
N GLY A 187 3.37 10.75 25.54
CA GLY A 187 3.21 9.57 26.38
C GLY A 187 3.61 8.24 25.71
N TYR A 188 4.38 8.26 24.64
CA TYR A 188 4.78 7.07 23.86
C TYR A 188 5.34 5.94 24.74
N GLU A 189 6.17 6.25 25.74
CA GLU A 189 6.77 5.24 26.62
C GLU A 189 5.99 5.00 27.92
N HIS A 190 5.01 5.85 28.23
CA HIS A 190 4.33 5.86 29.54
C HIS A 190 2.85 5.50 29.47
N THR A 191 2.28 5.44 28.28
CA THR A 191 0.85 5.19 28.11
C THR A 191 0.61 3.99 27.20
N ALA A 192 -0.09 2.98 27.68
CA ALA A 192 -0.52 1.86 26.85
C ALA A 192 -1.45 2.34 25.73
N TYR A 193 -1.04 2.15 24.48
CA TYR A 193 -1.88 2.38 23.31
C TYR A 193 -2.78 1.16 23.11
N ARG A 194 -3.99 1.22 23.65
CA ARG A 194 -4.97 0.13 23.49
C ARG A 194 -5.71 0.32 22.18
N VAL A 195 -5.78 -0.75 21.40
CA VAL A 195 -6.71 -0.90 20.26
C VAL A 195 -8.12 -0.68 20.76
N HIS A 196 -8.87 0.26 20.15
CA HIS A 196 -10.17 0.61 20.68
C HIS A 196 -11.30 -0.29 20.19
N ASN A 197 -11.18 -0.87 18.98
CA ASN A 197 -12.24 -1.66 18.35
C ASN A 197 -11.66 -2.82 17.52
N ILE A 198 -11.43 -3.97 18.18
CA ILE A 198 -10.90 -5.16 17.53
C ILE A 198 -11.84 -5.71 16.43
N PRO A 199 -13.18 -5.71 16.56
CA PRO A 199 -14.06 -6.06 15.46
C PRO A 199 -13.86 -5.21 14.20
N PHE A 200 -13.61 -3.89 14.32
CA PHE A 200 -13.30 -3.04 13.16
C PHE A 200 -11.96 -3.41 12.53
N VAL A 201 -10.95 -3.77 13.33
CA VAL A 201 -9.67 -4.26 12.81
C VAL A 201 -9.88 -5.50 11.96
N ALA A 202 -10.62 -6.48 12.48
CA ALA A 202 -10.92 -7.72 11.74
C ALA A 202 -11.76 -7.46 10.49
N LEU A 203 -12.81 -6.64 10.58
CA LEU A 203 -13.62 -6.25 9.44
C LEU A 203 -12.78 -5.60 8.34
N GLY A 204 -11.95 -4.62 8.71
CA GLY A 204 -11.05 -3.95 7.77
C GLY A 204 -10.06 -4.92 7.12
N ALA A 205 -9.45 -5.82 7.90
CA ALA A 205 -8.54 -6.84 7.38
C ALA A 205 -9.24 -7.80 6.38
N PHE A 206 -10.47 -8.20 6.66
CA PHE A 206 -11.23 -9.09 5.76
C PHE A 206 -11.67 -8.37 4.47
N ILE A 207 -12.04 -7.10 4.55
CA ILE A 207 -12.31 -6.27 3.37
C ILE A 207 -11.03 -6.12 2.53
N LEU A 208 -9.88 -5.87 3.17
CA LEU A 208 -8.59 -5.83 2.49
C LEU A 208 -8.27 -7.16 1.81
N TRP A 209 -8.47 -8.30 2.49
CA TRP A 209 -8.23 -9.61 1.89
C TRP A 209 -9.10 -9.84 0.66
N PHE A 210 -10.41 -9.59 0.79
CA PHE A 210 -11.36 -9.72 -0.30
C PHE A 210 -11.00 -8.84 -1.50
N GLY A 211 -10.67 -7.57 -1.24
CA GLY A 211 -10.24 -6.63 -2.27
C GLY A 211 -8.91 -7.02 -2.94
N TRP A 212 -8.03 -7.70 -2.19
CA TRP A 212 -6.72 -8.11 -2.70
C TRP A 212 -6.78 -9.21 -3.76
N PHE A 213 -7.85 -9.96 -3.82
CA PHE A 213 -8.10 -10.83 -4.95
C PHE A 213 -8.23 -10.04 -6.26
N GLY A 214 -8.96 -8.92 -6.24
CA GLY A 214 -8.99 -7.99 -7.37
C GLY A 214 -7.66 -7.28 -7.59
N PHE A 215 -6.96 -6.91 -6.52
CA PHE A 215 -5.67 -6.22 -6.57
C PHE A 215 -4.61 -7.06 -7.29
N ASN A 216 -4.40 -8.30 -6.87
CA ASN A 216 -3.39 -9.19 -7.45
C ASN A 216 -3.90 -9.88 -8.72
N ALA A 217 -5.06 -10.55 -8.72
CA ALA A 217 -5.52 -11.23 -9.92
C ALA A 217 -5.87 -10.26 -11.05
N GLY A 218 -6.42 -9.07 -10.73
CA GLY A 218 -6.67 -8.02 -11.72
C GLY A 218 -5.40 -7.48 -12.39
N SER A 219 -4.23 -7.58 -11.73
CA SER A 219 -2.95 -7.18 -12.33
C SER A 219 -2.49 -8.09 -13.48
N ALA A 220 -3.17 -9.22 -13.72
CA ALA A 220 -3.03 -9.99 -14.96
C ALA A 220 -3.68 -9.28 -16.16
N LEU A 221 -4.57 -8.31 -15.96
CA LEU A 221 -5.27 -7.51 -16.95
C LEU A 221 -6.20 -8.32 -17.90
N ALA A 222 -6.39 -9.61 -17.62
CA ALA A 222 -7.26 -10.53 -18.35
C ALA A 222 -7.81 -11.61 -17.44
N ALA A 223 -8.95 -12.22 -17.80
CA ALA A 223 -9.54 -13.34 -17.10
C ALA A 223 -8.94 -14.66 -17.58
N ASP A 224 -7.70 -14.93 -17.23
CA ASP A 224 -6.90 -16.06 -17.74
C ASP A 224 -6.27 -16.91 -16.62
N GLY A 225 -5.42 -17.85 -17.03
CA GLY A 225 -4.69 -18.73 -16.10
C GLY A 225 -3.74 -17.97 -15.16
N LEU A 226 -3.17 -16.83 -15.59
CA LEU A 226 -2.30 -16.00 -14.78
C LEU A 226 -3.10 -15.28 -13.66
N ALA A 227 -4.29 -14.79 -13.98
CA ALA A 227 -5.21 -14.23 -12.99
C ALA A 227 -5.61 -15.26 -11.93
N ALA A 228 -5.99 -16.47 -12.35
CA ALA A 228 -6.31 -17.57 -11.45
C ALA A 228 -5.12 -17.99 -10.58
N HIS A 229 -3.92 -18.01 -11.14
CA HIS A 229 -2.68 -18.29 -10.41
C HIS A 229 -2.41 -17.21 -9.34
N ALA A 230 -2.48 -15.94 -9.70
CA ALA A 230 -2.26 -14.82 -8.78
C ALA A 230 -3.31 -14.77 -7.66
N PHE A 231 -4.56 -15.15 -7.95
CA PHE A 231 -5.62 -15.31 -6.95
C PHE A 231 -5.22 -16.35 -5.89
N LEU A 232 -4.80 -17.55 -6.33
CA LEU A 232 -4.45 -18.64 -5.42
C LEU A 232 -3.16 -18.37 -4.64
N THR A 233 -2.10 -17.83 -5.26
CA THR A 233 -0.87 -17.48 -4.56
C THR A 233 -1.13 -16.42 -3.47
N SER A 234 -2.04 -15.47 -3.72
CA SER A 234 -2.46 -14.47 -2.74
C SER A 234 -3.18 -15.11 -1.55
N ALA A 235 -4.12 -16.02 -1.80
CA ALA A 235 -4.82 -16.75 -0.74
C ALA A 235 -3.85 -17.57 0.12
N VAL A 236 -2.95 -18.32 -0.52
CA VAL A 236 -1.97 -19.19 0.16
C VAL A 236 -1.02 -18.38 1.03
N SER A 237 -0.41 -17.32 0.48
CA SER A 237 0.55 -16.49 1.23
C SER A 237 -0.12 -15.80 2.43
N SER A 238 -1.32 -15.24 2.23
CA SER A 238 -2.08 -14.60 3.30
C SER A 238 -2.43 -15.57 4.43
N ALA A 239 -2.96 -16.74 4.10
CA ALA A 239 -3.30 -17.76 5.09
C ALA A 239 -2.06 -18.27 5.84
N SER A 240 -0.97 -18.53 5.13
CA SER A 240 0.30 -18.97 5.70
C SER A 240 0.87 -17.93 6.67
N ALA A 241 0.85 -16.65 6.30
CA ALA A 241 1.32 -15.55 7.14
C ALA A 241 0.43 -15.35 8.37
N MET A 242 -0.89 -15.45 8.22
CA MET A 242 -1.84 -15.37 9.34
C MET A 242 -1.53 -16.45 10.38
N LEU A 243 -1.40 -17.71 9.97
CA LEU A 243 -1.08 -18.83 10.86
C LEU A 243 0.30 -18.67 11.51
N SER A 244 1.29 -18.20 10.74
CA SER A 244 2.64 -17.91 11.26
C SER A 244 2.61 -16.82 12.33
N TRP A 245 1.84 -15.72 12.13
CA TRP A 245 1.70 -14.67 13.14
C TRP A 245 0.99 -15.18 14.40
N MET A 246 -0.08 -15.94 14.25
CA MET A 246 -0.76 -16.56 15.40
C MET A 246 0.20 -17.46 16.21
N LEU A 247 1.09 -18.20 15.53
CA LEU A 247 2.12 -19.00 16.21
C LEU A 247 3.11 -18.11 16.97
N ILE A 248 3.52 -16.97 16.41
CA ILE A 248 4.37 -15.99 17.11
C ILE A 248 3.70 -15.49 18.39
N ASP A 249 2.41 -15.11 18.31
CA ASP A 249 1.63 -14.68 19.48
C ASP A 249 1.59 -15.77 20.55
N VAL A 250 1.33 -17.03 20.16
CA VAL A 250 1.32 -18.16 21.12
C VAL A 250 2.68 -18.39 21.77
N VAL A 251 3.77 -18.25 21.03
CA VAL A 251 5.12 -18.41 21.58
C VAL A 251 5.47 -17.26 22.55
N LYS A 252 5.15 -16.01 22.17
CA LYS A 252 5.48 -14.82 22.97
C LYS A 252 4.53 -14.62 24.16
N ASP A 253 3.22 -14.62 23.88
CA ASP A 253 2.19 -14.17 24.80
C ASP A 253 1.27 -15.30 25.29
N LYS A 254 1.56 -16.56 24.89
CA LYS A 254 0.81 -17.78 25.24
C LYS A 254 -0.63 -17.83 24.71
N LYS A 255 -1.05 -16.88 23.89
CA LYS A 255 -2.41 -16.79 23.33
C LYS A 255 -2.37 -16.18 21.93
N PRO A 256 -3.09 -16.74 20.95
CA PRO A 256 -3.27 -16.08 19.66
C PRO A 256 -4.18 -14.86 19.85
N THR A 257 -3.97 -13.82 19.04
CA THR A 257 -4.78 -12.61 19.05
C THR A 257 -5.46 -12.38 17.70
N LEU A 258 -6.66 -11.79 17.71
CA LEU A 258 -7.36 -11.45 16.46
C LEU A 258 -6.65 -10.30 15.74
N VAL A 259 -6.03 -9.38 16.48
CA VAL A 259 -5.22 -8.30 15.92
C VAL A 259 -3.97 -8.88 15.24
N GLY A 260 -3.28 -9.82 15.89
CA GLY A 260 -2.12 -10.50 15.31
C GLY A 260 -2.49 -11.31 14.07
N ALA A 261 -3.59 -12.09 14.12
CA ALA A 261 -4.09 -12.81 12.94
C ALA A 261 -4.41 -11.86 11.79
N SER A 262 -5.08 -10.73 12.05
CA SER A 262 -5.41 -9.70 11.05
C SER A 262 -4.15 -9.05 10.47
N THR A 263 -3.16 -8.77 11.29
CA THR A 263 -1.86 -8.22 10.84
C THR A 263 -1.11 -9.24 10.00
N GLY A 264 -1.03 -10.49 10.44
CA GLY A 264 -0.41 -11.59 9.70
C GLY A 264 -1.03 -11.80 8.33
N LEU A 265 -2.37 -11.78 8.28
CA LEU A 265 -3.12 -11.84 7.02
C LEU A 265 -2.67 -10.74 6.05
N VAL A 266 -2.63 -9.48 6.51
CA VAL A 266 -2.27 -8.32 5.66
C VAL A 266 -0.81 -8.39 5.22
N VAL A 267 0.15 -8.72 6.11
CA VAL A 267 1.57 -8.79 5.69
C VAL A 267 1.82 -9.92 4.70
N GLY A 268 1.06 -11.01 4.75
CA GLY A 268 1.11 -12.08 3.76
C GLY A 268 0.67 -11.65 2.37
N LEU A 269 -0.37 -10.81 2.31
CA LEU A 269 -0.84 -10.19 1.05
C LEU A 269 0.20 -9.21 0.51
N VAL A 270 0.78 -8.39 1.36
CA VAL A 270 1.86 -7.46 1.00
C VAL A 270 3.06 -8.21 0.41
N ALA A 271 3.51 -9.27 1.07
CA ALA A 271 4.69 -10.02 0.67
C ALA A 271 4.55 -10.76 -0.66
N ILE A 272 3.35 -11.24 -0.99
CA ILE A 272 3.12 -11.94 -2.25
C ILE A 272 2.89 -10.97 -3.41
N THR A 273 2.48 -9.73 -3.14
CA THR A 273 2.08 -8.74 -4.15
C THR A 273 3.09 -8.57 -5.30
N PRO A 274 4.41 -8.41 -5.08
CA PRO A 274 5.34 -8.29 -6.21
C PRO A 274 5.51 -9.60 -7.00
N GLY A 275 5.28 -10.75 -6.38
CA GLY A 275 5.52 -12.06 -6.96
C GLY A 275 4.27 -12.85 -7.34
N ALA A 276 3.06 -12.38 -7.07
CA ALA A 276 1.83 -13.17 -7.17
C ALA A 276 1.64 -13.86 -8.52
N GLY A 277 2.00 -13.20 -9.61
CA GLY A 277 1.97 -13.76 -10.97
C GLY A 277 3.33 -14.23 -11.49
N PHE A 278 4.35 -14.37 -10.66
CA PHE A 278 5.70 -14.78 -11.07
C PHE A 278 6.23 -16.01 -10.35
N VAL A 279 5.75 -16.31 -9.14
CA VAL A 279 6.33 -17.36 -8.29
C VAL A 279 5.48 -18.63 -8.30
N PRO A 280 6.10 -19.84 -8.18
CA PRO A 280 5.36 -21.09 -8.06
C PRO A 280 4.45 -21.12 -6.82
N MET A 281 3.37 -21.91 -6.88
CA MET A 281 2.40 -22.02 -5.79
C MET A 281 3.03 -22.44 -4.44
N TRP A 282 3.96 -23.38 -4.46
CA TRP A 282 4.64 -23.84 -3.24
C TRP A 282 5.46 -22.74 -2.54
N SER A 283 6.02 -21.81 -3.32
CA SER A 283 6.81 -20.73 -2.73
C SER A 283 5.93 -19.67 -2.04
N ALA A 284 4.66 -19.54 -2.42
CA ALA A 284 3.71 -18.65 -1.74
C ALA A 284 3.54 -19.04 -0.26
N PHE A 285 3.59 -20.32 0.09
CA PHE A 285 3.62 -20.79 1.49
C PHE A 285 4.85 -20.26 2.24
N ILE A 286 6.01 -20.35 1.61
CA ILE A 286 7.29 -19.92 2.22
C ILE A 286 7.29 -18.41 2.38
N ILE A 287 6.87 -17.66 1.34
CA ILE A 287 6.80 -16.21 1.35
C ILE A 287 5.92 -15.72 2.50
N GLY A 288 4.71 -16.30 2.63
CA GLY A 288 3.78 -15.97 3.70
C GLY A 288 4.27 -16.40 5.08
N ALA A 289 4.78 -17.62 5.23
CA ALA A 289 5.27 -18.09 6.53
C ALA A 289 6.42 -17.26 7.08
N LEU A 290 7.32 -16.77 6.22
CA LEU A 290 8.52 -16.03 6.63
C LEU A 290 8.26 -14.54 6.84
N VAL A 291 7.29 -13.92 6.16
CA VAL A 291 7.03 -12.48 6.33
C VAL A 291 6.61 -12.12 7.74
N SER A 292 5.80 -12.96 8.40
CA SER A 292 5.30 -12.68 9.75
C SER A 292 6.42 -12.56 10.80
N PRO A 293 7.38 -13.50 10.94
CA PRO A 293 8.51 -13.33 11.84
C PRO A 293 9.41 -12.15 11.44
N ILE A 294 9.64 -11.90 10.15
CA ILE A 294 10.44 -10.78 9.66
C ILE A 294 9.82 -9.45 10.10
N CYS A 295 8.52 -9.24 9.83
CA CYS A 295 7.81 -8.02 10.21
C CYS A 295 7.72 -7.88 11.74
N SER A 296 7.34 -8.91 12.47
CA SER A 296 7.22 -8.89 13.93
C SER A 296 8.55 -8.56 14.62
N PHE A 297 9.66 -9.12 14.12
CA PHE A 297 10.99 -8.83 14.63
C PHE A 297 11.40 -7.38 14.35
N THR A 298 11.18 -6.89 13.13
CA THR A 298 11.53 -5.51 12.74
C THR A 298 10.70 -4.49 13.53
N ILE A 299 9.38 -4.70 13.67
CA ILE A 299 8.50 -3.86 14.49
C ILE A 299 9.01 -3.79 15.94
N SER A 300 9.43 -4.93 16.48
CA SER A 300 9.99 -4.99 17.84
C SER A 300 11.28 -4.18 17.99
N ILE A 301 12.15 -4.18 16.98
CA ILE A 301 13.38 -3.36 16.97
C ILE A 301 13.02 -1.88 16.83
N LEU A 302 12.16 -1.52 15.89
CA LEU A 302 11.77 -0.12 15.64
C LEU A 302 11.19 0.52 16.91
N LYS A 303 10.21 -0.13 17.52
CA LYS A 303 9.53 0.39 18.71
C LYS A 303 10.35 0.21 19.99
N GLY A 304 10.97 -0.96 20.16
CA GLY A 304 11.67 -1.31 21.40
C GLY A 304 13.05 -0.68 21.52
N LYS A 305 13.91 -0.82 20.49
CA LYS A 305 15.31 -0.36 20.53
C LYS A 305 15.49 1.04 19.95
N LEU A 306 14.96 1.29 18.75
CA LEU A 306 15.15 2.56 18.05
C LEU A 306 14.17 3.64 18.53
N LYS A 307 13.12 3.23 19.25
CA LYS A 307 12.11 4.14 19.80
C LYS A 307 11.43 4.99 18.71
N ILE A 308 11.25 4.43 17.51
CA ILE A 308 10.54 5.09 16.41
C ILE A 308 9.05 4.81 16.56
N ASP A 309 8.23 5.86 16.55
CA ASP A 309 6.79 5.77 16.67
C ASP A 309 6.12 5.62 15.28
N ASP A 310 6.32 4.45 14.66
CA ASP A 310 5.48 3.96 13.56
C ASP A 310 4.14 3.51 14.16
N ALA A 311 3.16 4.41 14.16
CA ALA A 311 2.00 4.32 15.05
C ALA A 311 1.18 3.05 14.87
N LEU A 312 0.84 2.68 13.64
CA LEU A 312 0.10 1.46 13.29
C LEU A 312 0.95 0.48 12.47
N ASP A 313 2.27 0.55 12.61
CA ASP A 313 3.21 -0.37 11.97
C ASP A 313 3.17 -0.36 10.44
N ALA A 314 2.85 0.80 9.82
CA ALA A 314 2.73 0.91 8.37
C ALA A 314 4.06 0.58 7.66
N PHE A 315 5.21 1.08 8.15
CA PHE A 315 6.50 0.66 7.62
C PHE A 315 6.79 -0.81 7.94
N GLY A 316 6.53 -1.24 9.17
CA GLY A 316 6.75 -2.62 9.59
C GLY A 316 6.00 -3.64 8.74
N CYS A 317 4.78 -3.32 8.32
CA CYS A 317 3.94 -4.18 7.50
C CYS A 317 4.21 -4.00 5.99
N HIS A 318 4.14 -2.75 5.49
CA HIS A 318 4.23 -2.49 4.05
C HIS A 318 5.67 -2.32 3.57
N GLY A 319 6.50 -1.53 4.26
CA GLY A 319 7.91 -1.35 3.89
C GLY A 319 8.70 -2.66 3.95
N ILE A 320 8.69 -3.30 5.11
CA ILE A 320 9.43 -4.55 5.33
C ILE A 320 8.78 -5.73 4.58
N GLY A 321 7.44 -5.83 4.62
CA GLY A 321 6.73 -6.87 3.87
C GLY A 321 6.96 -6.77 2.36
N GLY A 322 6.97 -5.55 1.80
CA GLY A 322 7.26 -5.29 0.39
C GLY A 322 8.71 -5.60 0.01
N ILE A 323 9.69 -5.21 0.87
CA ILE A 323 11.11 -5.55 0.68
C ILE A 323 11.30 -7.07 0.66
N TRP A 324 10.73 -7.78 1.64
CA TRP A 324 10.78 -9.24 1.65
C TRP A 324 10.12 -9.83 0.41
N GLY A 325 8.95 -9.32 0.01
CA GLY A 325 8.25 -9.77 -1.20
C GLY A 325 9.06 -9.60 -2.47
N GLY A 326 9.72 -8.44 -2.66
CA GLY A 326 10.61 -8.18 -3.78
C GLY A 326 11.83 -9.12 -3.80
N ILE A 327 12.48 -9.32 -2.64
CA ILE A 327 13.56 -10.29 -2.47
C ILE A 327 13.08 -11.71 -2.82
N ALA A 328 11.94 -12.12 -2.28
CA ALA A 328 11.36 -13.44 -2.53
C ALA A 328 10.98 -13.65 -4.01
N THR A 329 10.51 -12.58 -4.69
CA THR A 329 10.27 -12.63 -6.14
C THR A 329 11.57 -12.90 -6.90
N GLY A 330 12.67 -12.25 -6.51
CA GLY A 330 14.01 -12.53 -7.09
C GLY A 330 14.53 -13.92 -6.80
N ILE A 331 14.13 -14.52 -5.69
CA ILE A 331 14.53 -15.90 -5.33
C ILE A 331 13.68 -16.93 -6.07
N PHE A 332 12.35 -16.77 -6.11
CA PHE A 332 11.39 -17.78 -6.54
C PHE A 332 10.73 -17.52 -7.89
N GLY A 333 10.96 -16.34 -8.51
CA GLY A 333 10.34 -15.96 -9.78
C GLY A 333 10.69 -16.95 -10.90
N LYS A 334 9.76 -17.16 -11.83
CA LYS A 334 9.92 -18.10 -12.92
C LYS A 334 9.34 -17.55 -14.22
N HIS A 335 10.20 -17.44 -15.24
CA HIS A 335 9.84 -16.97 -16.58
C HIS A 335 8.68 -17.77 -17.19
N SER A 336 8.64 -19.08 -16.98
CA SER A 336 7.58 -19.94 -17.54
C SER A 336 6.18 -19.72 -16.91
N ILE A 337 6.08 -19.01 -15.76
CA ILE A 337 4.80 -18.61 -15.16
C ILE A 337 4.32 -17.32 -15.81
N ASN A 338 5.24 -16.37 -15.97
CA ASN A 338 4.94 -15.08 -16.60
C ASN A 338 6.18 -14.58 -17.35
N ASN A 339 6.09 -14.52 -18.66
CA ASN A 339 7.18 -14.16 -19.56
C ASN A 339 7.62 -12.69 -19.50
N VAL A 340 6.93 -11.85 -18.76
CA VAL A 340 7.37 -10.48 -18.41
C VAL A 340 8.68 -10.55 -17.61
N ALA A 341 8.85 -11.57 -16.77
CA ALA A 341 10.14 -11.83 -16.14
C ALA A 341 11.17 -12.28 -17.18
N LYS A 342 12.21 -11.47 -17.41
CA LYS A 342 13.28 -11.77 -18.40
C LYS A 342 14.11 -13.00 -18.01
N TRP A 343 14.16 -13.34 -16.72
CA TRP A 343 15.00 -14.40 -16.14
C TRP A 343 14.27 -15.17 -15.05
N ASP A 344 14.75 -16.36 -14.76
CA ASP A 344 14.33 -17.15 -13.60
C ASP A 344 15.02 -16.66 -12.31
N GLY A 345 14.48 -17.02 -11.15
CA GLY A 345 15.04 -16.66 -9.85
C GLY A 345 16.15 -17.59 -9.37
N LEU A 346 16.77 -17.23 -8.23
CA LEU A 346 17.92 -17.91 -7.65
C LEU A 346 17.76 -19.43 -7.49
N VAL A 347 16.59 -19.89 -7.04
CA VAL A 347 16.35 -21.34 -6.83
C VAL A 347 16.32 -22.15 -8.12
N PHE A 348 16.20 -21.47 -9.27
CA PHE A 348 16.24 -22.08 -10.60
C PHE A 348 17.60 -21.90 -11.30
N GLY A 349 18.61 -21.41 -10.57
CA GLY A 349 19.98 -21.28 -11.03
C GLY A 349 20.32 -19.96 -11.76
N ASP A 350 19.44 -18.96 -11.74
CA ASP A 350 19.70 -17.65 -12.34
C ASP A 350 19.67 -16.51 -11.29
N TYR A 351 20.76 -15.77 -11.19
CA TYR A 351 20.89 -14.66 -10.23
C TYR A 351 20.41 -13.32 -10.78
N ARG A 352 20.16 -13.20 -12.09
CA ARG A 352 19.91 -11.90 -12.75
C ARG A 352 18.61 -11.26 -12.26
N LEU A 353 17.54 -12.05 -12.15
CA LEU A 353 16.27 -11.55 -11.60
C LEU A 353 16.45 -11.06 -10.15
N PHE A 354 17.18 -11.82 -9.33
CA PHE A 354 17.46 -11.42 -7.95
C PHE A 354 18.19 -10.08 -7.87
N VAL A 355 19.24 -9.90 -8.67
CA VAL A 355 19.99 -8.64 -8.73
C VAL A 355 19.10 -7.49 -9.21
N ALA A 356 18.29 -7.70 -10.24
CA ALA A 356 17.33 -6.70 -10.73
C ALA A 356 16.32 -6.29 -9.65
N GLN A 357 15.81 -7.25 -8.87
CA GLN A 357 14.90 -6.97 -7.74
C GLN A 357 15.59 -6.15 -6.64
N ILE A 358 16.83 -6.48 -6.28
CA ILE A 358 17.59 -5.70 -5.28
C ILE A 358 17.79 -4.26 -5.76
N ILE A 359 18.15 -4.05 -7.02
CA ILE A 359 18.28 -2.71 -7.61
C ILE A 359 16.95 -1.97 -7.54
N GLY A 360 15.84 -2.61 -7.94
CA GLY A 360 14.50 -2.05 -7.88
C GLY A 360 14.11 -1.61 -6.46
N ILE A 361 14.36 -2.45 -5.46
CA ILE A 361 14.12 -2.15 -4.04
C ILE A 361 14.95 -0.92 -3.59
N VAL A 362 16.25 -0.90 -3.88
CA VAL A 362 17.14 0.19 -3.48
C VAL A 362 16.73 1.52 -4.12
N VAL A 363 16.41 1.51 -5.42
CA VAL A 363 15.92 2.71 -6.14
C VAL A 363 14.61 3.19 -5.52
N THR A 364 13.67 2.29 -5.26
CA THR A 364 12.38 2.63 -4.64
C THR A 364 12.56 3.26 -3.25
N ILE A 365 13.43 2.69 -2.42
CA ILE A 365 13.77 3.25 -1.10
C ILE A 365 14.36 4.66 -1.25
N ALA A 366 15.30 4.85 -2.17
CA ALA A 366 15.92 6.15 -2.40
C ALA A 366 14.90 7.21 -2.87
N VAL A 367 14.06 6.87 -3.85
CA VAL A 367 12.99 7.76 -4.34
C VAL A 367 11.99 8.10 -3.22
N ALA A 368 11.58 7.12 -2.42
CA ALA A 368 10.65 7.34 -1.32
C ALA A 368 11.25 8.26 -0.24
N ILE A 369 12.52 8.05 0.14
CA ILE A 369 13.20 8.90 1.13
C ILE A 369 13.34 10.33 0.60
N VAL A 370 13.96 10.50 -0.57
CA VAL A 370 14.25 11.82 -1.12
C VAL A 370 12.95 12.57 -1.43
N GLY A 371 12.00 11.92 -2.10
CA GLY A 371 10.71 12.53 -2.43
C GLY A 371 9.92 12.93 -1.19
N THR A 372 9.90 12.09 -0.14
CA THR A 372 9.24 12.44 1.12
C THR A 372 9.90 13.65 1.79
N LEU A 373 11.24 13.70 1.84
CA LEU A 373 11.96 14.84 2.43
C LEU A 373 11.65 16.14 1.67
N VAL A 374 11.64 16.09 0.34
CA VAL A 374 11.29 17.25 -0.50
C VAL A 374 9.85 17.69 -0.24
N CYS A 375 8.89 16.77 -0.24
CA CYS A 375 7.50 17.08 0.05
C CYS A 375 7.35 17.72 1.45
N LEU A 376 7.98 17.17 2.48
CA LEU A 376 7.90 17.71 3.83
C LEU A 376 8.55 19.09 3.97
N ALA A 377 9.64 19.35 3.25
CA ALA A 377 10.26 20.67 3.19
C ALA A 377 9.29 21.70 2.59
N ILE A 378 8.57 21.35 1.52
CA ILE A 378 7.57 22.21 0.89
C ILE A 378 6.36 22.41 1.82
N VAL A 379 5.84 21.34 2.45
CA VAL A 379 4.68 21.44 3.39
C VAL A 379 4.96 22.42 4.51
N ARG A 380 6.20 22.43 5.05
CA ARG A 380 6.62 23.35 6.14
C ARG A 380 6.57 24.83 5.76
N ILE A 381 6.56 25.16 4.47
CA ILE A 381 6.38 26.53 4.01
C ILE A 381 4.94 27.00 4.26
N PHE A 382 3.96 26.09 4.22
CA PHE A 382 2.53 26.40 4.27
C PHE A 382 1.89 26.14 5.63
N THR A 383 2.47 25.24 6.45
CA THR A 383 1.91 24.84 7.74
C THR A 383 2.91 24.05 8.57
N GLU A 384 2.70 24.04 9.88
CA GLU A 384 3.38 23.10 10.76
C GLU A 384 2.90 21.66 10.48
N LEU A 385 3.79 20.69 10.65
CA LEU A 385 3.47 19.26 10.39
C LEU A 385 2.61 18.66 11.51
N ARG A 386 2.85 19.08 12.76
CA ARG A 386 2.30 18.46 13.96
C ARG A 386 1.29 19.38 14.64
N VAL A 387 0.26 18.77 15.19
CA VAL A 387 -0.69 19.44 16.10
C VAL A 387 0.00 19.82 17.41
N ASP A 388 -0.56 20.78 18.15
CA ASP A 388 -0.05 21.15 19.46
C ASP A 388 -0.31 20.07 20.53
N GLU A 389 0.33 20.21 21.69
CA GLU A 389 0.22 19.23 22.77
C GLU A 389 -1.21 19.14 23.35
N LYS A 390 -1.94 20.25 23.35
CA LYS A 390 -3.32 20.30 23.85
C LYS A 390 -4.26 19.55 22.90
N GLU A 391 -4.13 19.79 21.60
CA GLU A 391 -4.88 19.11 20.55
C GLU A 391 -4.62 17.60 20.58
N GLU A 392 -3.36 17.18 20.70
CA GLU A 392 -3.01 15.74 20.81
C GLU A 392 -3.59 15.11 22.09
N LYS A 393 -3.67 15.86 23.22
CA LYS A 393 -4.29 15.37 24.47
C LYS A 393 -5.81 15.27 24.35
N ILE A 394 -6.47 16.25 23.75
CA ILE A 394 -7.92 16.23 23.49
C ILE A 394 -8.25 15.09 22.54
N GLY A 395 -7.55 14.99 21.43
CA GLY A 395 -7.78 14.06 20.32
C GLY A 395 -8.20 14.78 19.06
N LEU A 396 -7.76 14.24 17.91
CA LEU A 396 -7.88 14.90 16.62
C LEU A 396 -9.31 14.90 16.06
N ASP A 397 -10.17 13.99 16.53
CA ASP A 397 -11.59 13.99 16.13
C ASP A 397 -12.27 15.32 16.50
N ILE A 398 -12.07 15.78 17.73
CA ILE A 398 -12.64 17.02 18.23
C ILE A 398 -11.81 18.22 17.79
N SER A 399 -10.48 18.18 17.93
CA SER A 399 -9.64 19.36 17.71
C SER A 399 -9.49 19.76 16.24
N GLU A 400 -9.52 18.81 15.32
CA GLU A 400 -9.36 19.07 13.87
C GLU A 400 -10.71 19.08 13.13
N HIS A 401 -11.74 18.35 13.63
CA HIS A 401 -12.99 18.13 12.89
C HIS A 401 -14.26 18.50 13.66
N GLY A 402 -14.19 18.68 14.99
CA GLY A 402 -15.37 18.97 15.81
C GLY A 402 -16.34 17.78 15.92
N GLU A 403 -15.92 16.57 15.55
CA GLU A 403 -16.75 15.37 15.53
C GLU A 403 -16.28 14.36 16.60
N SER A 404 -17.18 13.44 16.98
CA SER A 404 -16.86 12.30 17.84
C SER A 404 -17.36 11.03 17.20
N ALA A 405 -16.50 10.01 17.10
CA ALA A 405 -16.88 8.69 16.58
C ALA A 405 -17.97 8.01 17.43
N TYR A 406 -17.99 8.31 18.73
CA TYR A 406 -18.91 7.72 19.70
C TYR A 406 -19.41 8.85 20.63
N PRO A 407 -20.42 9.62 20.21
CA PRO A 407 -20.99 10.65 21.08
C PRO A 407 -21.54 10.01 22.36
N THR A 408 -21.39 10.73 23.46
CA THR A 408 -21.91 10.28 24.74
C THR A 408 -23.43 10.37 24.69
N PHE A 409 -24.13 9.24 24.77
CA PHE A 409 -25.58 9.22 24.85
C PHE A 409 -25.98 9.68 26.26
N ASN A 410 -26.36 10.94 26.38
CA ASN A 410 -26.82 11.52 27.67
C ASN A 410 -28.34 11.44 27.82
N GLY A 411 -29.05 10.70 27.00
CA GLY A 411 -30.51 10.58 27.05
C GLY A 411 -31.26 11.88 26.68
N LEU A 412 -30.58 12.83 26.05
CA LEU A 412 -31.09 14.17 25.72
C LEU A 412 -31.10 14.44 24.22
N ASP A 413 -30.94 13.42 23.38
CA ASP A 413 -31.10 13.56 21.93
C ASP A 413 -32.60 13.55 21.58
N SER A 414 -33.24 14.69 21.90
CA SER A 414 -34.62 14.99 21.47
C SER A 414 -34.62 16.18 20.54
#